data_dee85da6bf5b60285fc43544dac0859d
#
_entry.id   dee85da6bf5b60285fc43544dac0859d
#
_cell.length_a   1.000
_cell.length_b   1.000
_cell.length_c   1.000
_cell.angle_alpha   90.00
_cell.angle_beta   90.00
_cell.angle_gamma   90.00
#
_symmetry.space_group_name_H-M   'P 1'
#
loop_
_entity.id
_entity.type
_entity.pdbx_description
1 polymer ?
#
loop_
_entity_poly.entity_id
_entity_poly.type
_entity_poly.pdbx_seq_one_letter_code
_entity_poly.pdbx_strand_id
1 'polypeptide(L)'
;MSLNKIYKNQNYFDKFEPKSMVPNINIYWKKAKDFYVWDKKNKKYVDFTSTIFVSNIGHSNPKLIKKIGDVLKNPISHSYIYYNKYRQEYVSKLIKFVNKKNLNKCFFMSSGTESTEAALKLIRLNGLKKNKEKKGIICLSGNWHGRTMGAQLLSDNQDQSKWITNKDKNIYHIDFPYPWIK
;
A
#
# COMPACT_ATOMS: atom_id res chain seq x y z
N MET A 1 -19.80 20.83 -19.06
CA MET A 1 -20.68 19.97 -18.26
C MET A 1 -20.50 20.38 -16.81
N SER A 2 -21.55 20.85 -16.09
CA SER A 2 -21.35 21.33 -14.71
C SER A 2 -21.03 20.16 -13.77
N LEU A 3 -20.10 20.36 -12.83
CA LEU A 3 -19.71 19.37 -11.82
C LEU A 3 -20.92 18.72 -11.12
N ASN A 4 -21.98 19.49 -10.88
CA ASN A 4 -23.23 18.98 -10.29
C ASN A 4 -23.97 17.91 -11.13
N LYS A 5 -23.76 17.85 -12.44
CA LYS A 5 -24.35 16.83 -13.32
C LYS A 5 -23.55 15.52 -13.27
N ILE A 6 -22.24 15.63 -13.03
CA ILE A 6 -21.33 14.49 -12.91
C ILE A 6 -21.62 13.68 -11.63
N TYR A 7 -21.91 14.36 -10.52
CA TYR A 7 -22.18 13.71 -9.22
C TYR A 7 -23.57 13.06 -9.08
N LYS A 8 -24.46 13.25 -10.04
CA LYS A 8 -25.81 12.64 -9.97
C LYS A 8 -25.87 11.22 -10.52
N ASN A 9 -24.86 10.78 -11.27
CA ASN A 9 -24.94 9.54 -12.03
C ASN A 9 -23.99 8.48 -11.46
N GLN A 10 -24.55 7.48 -10.81
CA GLN A 10 -23.84 6.32 -10.28
C GLN A 10 -23.12 5.54 -11.39
N ASN A 11 -23.70 5.55 -12.60
CA ASN A 11 -23.13 4.96 -13.81
C ASN A 11 -21.87 5.70 -14.32
N TYR A 12 -21.45 6.80 -13.68
CA TYR A 12 -20.25 7.54 -14.10
C TYR A 12 -18.99 6.72 -13.88
N PHE A 13 -18.84 6.13 -12.70
CA PHE A 13 -17.69 5.29 -12.36
C PHE A 13 -17.69 4.02 -13.21
N ASP A 14 -18.85 3.37 -13.40
CA ASP A 14 -18.98 2.18 -14.25
C ASP A 14 -18.56 2.45 -15.69
N LYS A 15 -18.72 3.69 -16.15
CA LYS A 15 -18.37 4.10 -17.52
C LYS A 15 -16.87 4.40 -17.70
N PHE A 16 -16.21 4.96 -16.68
CA PHE A 16 -14.87 5.52 -16.81
C PHE A 16 -13.81 4.80 -15.97
N GLU A 17 -14.21 3.98 -15.02
CA GLU A 17 -13.30 3.19 -14.21
C GLU A 17 -13.39 1.69 -14.56
N PRO A 18 -12.28 0.95 -14.51
CA PRO A 18 -12.31 -0.48 -14.70
C PRO A 18 -13.10 -1.17 -13.58
N LYS A 19 -13.79 -2.27 -13.89
CA LYS A 19 -14.61 -3.03 -12.92
C LYS A 19 -13.86 -3.41 -11.63
N SER A 20 -12.56 -3.57 -11.70
CA SER A 20 -11.71 -3.87 -10.54
C SER A 20 -11.61 -2.71 -9.53
N MET A 21 -11.98 -1.49 -9.93
CA MET A 21 -11.98 -0.28 -9.09
C MET A 21 -13.38 0.10 -8.61
N VAL A 22 -14.43 -0.44 -9.25
CA VAL A 22 -15.81 -0.16 -8.86
C VAL A 22 -16.13 -0.88 -7.55
N PRO A 23 -16.58 -0.19 -6.50
CA PRO A 23 -16.89 -0.81 -5.23
C PRO A 23 -18.15 -1.69 -5.33
N ASN A 24 -18.09 -2.87 -4.72
CA ASN A 24 -19.26 -3.76 -4.62
C ASN A 24 -20.37 -3.19 -3.74
N ILE A 25 -20.03 -2.22 -2.88
CA ILE A 25 -20.96 -1.55 -1.97
C ILE A 25 -21.14 -0.11 -2.45
N ASN A 26 -22.38 0.20 -2.78
CA ASN A 26 -22.75 1.50 -3.33
C ASN A 26 -22.93 2.57 -2.23
N ILE A 27 -21.82 2.97 -1.64
CA ILE A 27 -21.79 4.05 -0.64
C ILE A 27 -20.91 5.18 -1.16
N TYR A 28 -21.51 6.34 -1.38
CA TYR A 28 -20.78 7.54 -1.78
C TYR A 28 -20.36 8.33 -0.53
N TRP A 29 -19.08 8.29 -0.18
CA TRP A 29 -18.54 9.02 0.96
C TRP A 29 -18.56 10.53 0.72
N LYS A 30 -19.16 11.27 1.65
CA LYS A 30 -19.21 12.74 1.66
C LYS A 30 -18.18 13.34 2.62
N LYS A 31 -18.03 12.73 3.79
CA LYS A 31 -17.04 13.12 4.80
C LYS A 31 -16.61 11.91 5.63
N ALA A 32 -15.46 12.04 6.27
CA ALA A 32 -14.96 11.05 7.22
C ALA A 32 -14.30 11.75 8.41
N LYS A 33 -14.38 11.14 9.60
CA LYS A 33 -13.71 11.61 10.82
C LYS A 33 -13.49 10.43 11.76
N ASP A 34 -12.31 10.34 12.33
CA ASP A 34 -11.88 9.24 13.19
C ASP A 34 -12.08 7.89 12.48
N PHE A 35 -12.94 7.01 12.96
CA PHE A 35 -13.31 5.73 12.34
C PHE A 35 -14.72 5.76 11.74
N TYR A 36 -15.27 6.93 11.49
CA TYR A 36 -16.59 7.09 10.90
C TYR A 36 -16.53 7.71 9.51
N VAL A 37 -17.45 7.27 8.65
CA VAL A 37 -17.73 7.88 7.35
C VAL A 37 -19.21 8.21 7.23
N TRP A 38 -19.53 9.21 6.43
CA TRP A 38 -20.92 9.61 6.16
C TRP A 38 -21.15 9.68 4.64
N ASP A 39 -22.27 9.13 4.22
CA ASP A 39 -22.70 9.20 2.82
C ASP A 39 -23.33 10.56 2.46
N LYS A 40 -23.75 10.67 1.19
CA LYS A 40 -24.47 11.88 0.67
C LYS A 40 -25.74 12.22 1.44
N LYS A 41 -26.39 11.21 2.03
CA LYS A 41 -27.62 11.37 2.81
C LYS A 41 -27.34 11.63 4.29
N ASN A 42 -26.07 11.83 4.66
CA ASN A 42 -25.57 11.96 6.03
C ASN A 42 -25.78 10.71 6.91
N LYS A 43 -26.05 9.55 6.31
CA LYS A 43 -26.05 8.30 7.05
C LYS A 43 -24.63 7.98 7.49
N LYS A 44 -24.47 7.62 8.75
CA LYS A 44 -23.19 7.34 9.41
C LYS A 44 -22.88 5.83 9.34
N TYR A 45 -21.63 5.51 9.03
CA TYR A 45 -21.09 4.15 9.01
C TYR A 45 -19.82 4.09 9.81
N VAL A 46 -19.50 2.92 10.32
CA VAL A 46 -18.18 2.61 10.91
C VAL A 46 -17.28 2.08 9.81
N ASP A 47 -16.12 2.67 9.64
CA ASP A 47 -15.10 2.20 8.69
C ASP A 47 -14.20 1.17 9.36
N PHE A 48 -14.56 -0.11 9.26
CA PHE A 48 -13.73 -1.23 9.70
C PHE A 48 -12.56 -1.54 8.78
N THR A 49 -12.51 -0.93 7.60
CA THR A 49 -11.45 -1.20 6.62
C THR A 49 -10.24 -0.30 6.80
N SER A 50 -10.40 0.83 7.51
CA SER A 50 -9.40 1.90 7.59
C SER A 50 -8.83 2.28 6.21
N THR A 51 -9.68 2.24 5.14
CA THR A 51 -9.26 2.39 3.74
C THR A 51 -8.11 1.44 3.37
N ILE A 52 -8.27 0.16 3.70
CA ILE A 52 -7.27 -0.89 3.52
C ILE A 52 -5.98 -0.54 4.29
N PHE A 53 -6.15 -0.31 5.61
CA PHE A 53 -5.10 -0.07 6.60
C PHE A 53 -4.29 1.23 6.42
N VAL A 54 -4.81 2.21 5.68
CA VAL A 54 -4.14 3.50 5.48
C VAL A 54 -4.51 4.53 6.54
N SER A 55 -5.79 4.54 6.98
CA SER A 55 -6.31 5.53 7.94
C SER A 55 -6.14 5.12 9.41
N ASN A 56 -5.01 4.50 9.77
CA ASN A 56 -4.77 3.93 11.11
C ASN A 56 -4.77 4.96 12.25
N ILE A 57 -4.52 6.23 11.94
CA ILE A 57 -4.58 7.35 12.90
C ILE A 57 -5.93 8.07 12.91
N GLY A 58 -6.91 7.52 12.19
CA GLY A 58 -8.23 8.09 11.99
C GLY A 58 -8.32 9.09 10.85
N HIS A 59 -9.51 9.13 10.23
CA HIS A 59 -9.83 10.13 9.22
C HIS A 59 -9.82 11.53 9.82
N SER A 60 -9.40 12.51 9.03
CA SER A 60 -9.39 13.94 9.42
C SER A 60 -8.67 14.21 10.73
N ASN A 61 -7.60 13.49 11.01
CA ASN A 61 -6.82 13.66 12.23
C ASN A 61 -6.27 15.10 12.32
N PRO A 62 -6.62 15.87 13.35
CA PRO A 62 -6.28 17.30 13.42
C PRO A 62 -4.77 17.55 13.51
N LYS A 63 -4.02 16.64 14.16
CA LYS A 63 -2.56 16.76 14.27
C LYS A 63 -1.89 16.56 12.91
N LEU A 64 -2.39 15.59 12.10
CA LEU A 64 -1.90 15.36 10.75
C LEU A 64 -2.24 16.54 9.84
N ILE A 65 -3.49 17.01 9.85
CA ILE A 65 -3.95 18.14 9.03
C ILE A 65 -3.10 19.38 9.32
N LYS A 66 -2.89 19.70 10.62
CA LYS A 66 -2.04 20.81 11.02
C LYS A 66 -0.62 20.67 10.49
N LYS A 67 -0.02 19.47 10.63
CA LYS A 67 1.36 19.23 10.17
C LYS A 67 1.51 19.34 8.67
N ILE A 68 0.55 18.82 7.91
CA ILE A 68 0.52 18.97 6.44
C ILE A 68 0.38 20.44 6.06
N GLY A 69 -0.55 21.17 6.70
CA GLY A 69 -0.74 22.60 6.48
C GLY A 69 0.53 23.42 6.77
N ASP A 70 1.28 23.08 7.81
CA ASP A 70 2.55 23.76 8.12
C ASP A 70 3.61 23.49 7.04
N VAL A 71 3.69 22.27 6.50
CA VAL A 71 4.61 21.94 5.42
C VAL A 71 4.25 22.67 4.12
N LEU A 72 2.95 22.82 3.84
CA LEU A 72 2.46 23.50 2.64
C LEU A 72 2.73 25.02 2.61
N LYS A 73 3.09 25.65 3.72
CA LYS A 73 3.50 27.06 3.74
C LYS A 73 4.79 27.30 2.98
N ASN A 74 5.72 26.34 2.98
CA ASN A 74 6.97 26.38 2.25
C ASN A 74 7.26 24.99 1.62
N PRO A 75 6.52 24.60 0.58
CA PRO A 75 6.58 23.27 0.06
C PRO A 75 7.85 23.03 -0.75
N ILE A 76 8.48 21.88 -0.51
CA ILE A 76 9.43 21.27 -1.45
C ILE A 76 8.67 20.18 -2.17
N SER A 77 8.31 20.40 -3.43
CA SER A 77 7.52 19.45 -4.22
C SER A 77 8.19 18.10 -4.35
N HIS A 78 9.50 18.11 -4.60
CA HIS A 78 10.29 16.90 -4.76
C HIS A 78 11.78 17.20 -4.56
N SER A 79 12.48 16.33 -3.86
CA SER A 79 13.92 16.51 -3.64
C SER A 79 14.78 15.41 -4.27
N TYR A 80 14.17 14.34 -4.79
CA TYR A 80 14.83 13.18 -5.41
C TYR A 80 16.04 12.70 -4.58
N ILE A 81 17.27 12.91 -5.09
CA ILE A 81 18.51 12.54 -4.41
C ILE A 81 19.00 13.58 -3.39
N TYR A 82 18.46 14.80 -3.44
CA TYR A 82 18.95 15.88 -2.58
C TYR A 82 18.47 15.71 -1.14
N TYR A 83 19.29 16.20 -0.20
CA TYR A 83 18.94 16.19 1.21
C TYR A 83 17.79 17.14 1.53
N ASN A 84 16.89 16.73 2.41
CA ASN A 84 15.91 17.62 2.99
C ASN A 84 15.64 17.27 4.45
N LYS A 85 15.25 18.29 5.22
CA LYS A 85 15.02 18.21 6.65
C LYS A 85 13.96 17.17 7.03
N TYR A 86 12.84 17.12 6.31
CA TYR A 86 11.73 16.22 6.64
C TYR A 86 12.11 14.75 6.51
N ARG A 87 12.83 14.41 5.43
CA ARG A 87 13.33 13.04 5.21
C ARG A 87 14.34 12.66 6.29
N GLN A 88 15.26 13.58 6.64
CA GLN A 88 16.25 13.33 7.69
C GLN A 88 15.60 13.09 9.06
N GLU A 89 14.65 13.93 9.46
CA GLU A 89 13.93 13.79 10.72
C GLU A 89 13.14 12.46 10.76
N TYR A 90 12.48 12.12 9.66
CA TYR A 90 11.70 10.88 9.58
C TYR A 90 12.58 9.64 9.68
N VAL A 91 13.67 9.57 8.92
CA VAL A 91 14.64 8.46 8.99
C VAL A 91 15.16 8.30 10.42
N SER A 92 15.60 9.38 11.05
CA SER A 92 16.11 9.34 12.43
C SER A 92 15.09 8.78 13.42
N LYS A 93 13.83 9.21 13.31
CA LYS A 93 12.75 8.71 14.17
C LYS A 93 12.44 7.24 13.90
N LEU A 94 12.38 6.85 12.63
CA LEU A 94 12.08 5.47 12.24
C LEU A 94 13.16 4.49 12.72
N ILE A 95 14.43 4.81 12.52
CA ILE A 95 15.56 3.98 12.98
C ILE A 95 15.55 3.84 14.51
N LYS A 96 15.32 4.95 15.24
CA LYS A 96 15.19 4.93 16.69
C LYS A 96 14.00 4.09 17.15
N PHE A 97 12.86 4.18 16.47
CA PHE A 97 11.67 3.41 16.79
C PHE A 97 11.87 1.91 16.58
N VAL A 98 12.46 1.51 15.47
CA VAL A 98 12.78 0.10 15.16
C VAL A 98 13.79 -0.47 16.15
N ASN A 99 14.75 0.33 16.58
CA ASN A 99 15.76 -0.01 17.60
C ASN A 99 16.42 -1.39 17.41
N LYS A 100 16.81 -1.72 16.19
CA LYS A 100 17.53 -2.97 15.86
C LYS A 100 18.84 -2.66 15.17
N LYS A 101 19.95 -3.18 15.68
CA LYS A 101 21.32 -2.91 15.20
C LYS A 101 21.49 -3.20 13.70
N ASN A 102 20.86 -4.23 13.19
CA ASN A 102 20.95 -4.67 11.78
C ASN A 102 19.85 -4.06 10.88
N LEU A 103 18.90 -3.29 11.43
CA LEU A 103 17.86 -2.58 10.68
C LEU A 103 18.11 -1.07 10.80
N ASN A 104 19.20 -0.60 10.24
CA ASN A 104 19.70 0.77 10.40
C ASN A 104 19.69 1.58 9.09
N LYS A 105 19.07 1.08 8.03
CA LYS A 105 18.91 1.77 6.75
C LYS A 105 17.46 1.74 6.31
N CYS A 106 17.02 2.80 5.64
CA CYS A 106 15.69 2.93 5.08
C CYS A 106 15.78 3.15 3.57
N PHE A 107 14.91 2.46 2.84
CA PHE A 107 14.68 2.69 1.43
C PHE A 107 13.21 3.08 1.24
N PHE A 108 12.95 4.32 0.83
CA PHE A 108 11.59 4.84 0.69
C PHE A 108 11.06 4.63 -0.71
N MET A 109 9.83 4.15 -0.78
CA MET A 109 9.07 3.94 -2.01
C MET A 109 7.71 4.62 -1.88
N SER A 110 7.01 4.81 -2.99
CA SER A 110 5.72 5.52 -3.01
C SER A 110 4.56 4.64 -2.52
N SER A 111 4.68 3.33 -2.58
CA SER A 111 3.62 2.38 -2.21
C SER A 111 4.16 1.09 -1.58
N GLY A 112 3.28 0.34 -0.92
CA GLY A 112 3.60 -0.99 -0.41
C GLY A 112 4.01 -1.97 -1.52
N THR A 113 3.35 -1.91 -2.67
CA THR A 113 3.69 -2.72 -3.85
C THR A 113 5.11 -2.44 -4.34
N GLU A 114 5.49 -1.17 -4.47
CA GLU A 114 6.86 -0.79 -4.85
C GLU A 114 7.89 -1.21 -3.82
N SER A 115 7.55 -1.14 -2.53
CA SER A 115 8.41 -1.63 -1.45
C SER A 115 8.64 -3.14 -1.56
N THR A 116 7.62 -3.90 -1.93
CA THR A 116 7.73 -5.34 -2.21
C THR A 116 8.61 -5.62 -3.42
N GLU A 117 8.43 -4.88 -4.52
CA GLU A 117 9.30 -5.00 -5.71
C GLU A 117 10.76 -4.68 -5.38
N ALA A 118 11.00 -3.64 -4.60
CA ALA A 118 12.36 -3.30 -4.13
C ALA A 118 12.95 -4.41 -3.25
N ALA A 119 12.16 -4.97 -2.34
CA ALA A 119 12.58 -6.09 -1.50
C ALA A 119 12.92 -7.33 -2.33
N LEU A 120 12.07 -7.70 -3.30
CA LEU A 120 12.32 -8.79 -4.25
C LEU A 120 13.67 -8.61 -4.97
N LYS A 121 13.90 -7.41 -5.52
CA LYS A 121 15.14 -7.06 -6.18
C LYS A 121 16.36 -7.20 -5.26
N LEU A 122 16.28 -6.67 -4.03
CA LEU A 122 17.38 -6.73 -3.07
C LEU A 122 17.68 -8.16 -2.61
N ILE A 123 16.64 -8.96 -2.36
CA ILE A 123 16.78 -10.38 -1.99
C ILE A 123 17.51 -11.13 -3.11
N ARG A 124 17.09 -10.95 -4.37
CA ARG A 124 17.71 -11.59 -5.53
C ARG A 124 19.17 -11.16 -5.72
N LEU A 125 19.44 -9.87 -5.68
CA LEU A 125 20.81 -9.34 -5.81
C LEU A 125 21.72 -9.88 -4.70
N ASN A 126 21.23 -9.92 -3.46
CA ASN A 126 22.01 -10.47 -2.34
C ASN A 126 22.24 -11.98 -2.48
N GLY A 127 21.22 -12.73 -2.93
CA GLY A 127 21.35 -14.17 -3.19
C GLY A 127 22.40 -14.45 -4.27
N LEU A 128 22.27 -13.83 -5.43
CA LEU A 128 23.17 -13.99 -6.58
C LEU A 128 24.61 -13.56 -6.28
N LYS A 129 24.80 -12.55 -5.42
CA LYS A 129 26.14 -12.15 -4.97
C LYS A 129 26.85 -13.26 -4.16
N LYS A 130 26.07 -14.08 -3.43
CA LYS A 130 26.61 -15.19 -2.63
C LYS A 130 26.82 -16.45 -3.45
N ASN A 131 25.84 -16.77 -4.32
CA ASN A 131 25.88 -17.93 -5.20
C ASN A 131 24.90 -17.70 -6.37
N LYS A 132 25.35 -17.97 -7.62
CA LYS A 132 24.53 -17.78 -8.84
C LYS A 132 23.22 -18.57 -8.83
N GLU A 133 23.16 -19.68 -8.09
CA GLU A 133 21.96 -20.51 -7.97
C GLU A 133 21.06 -20.12 -6.78
N LYS A 134 21.46 -19.18 -5.94
CA LYS A 134 20.67 -18.74 -4.79
C LYS A 134 19.57 -17.77 -5.19
N LYS A 135 18.50 -18.30 -5.81
CA LYS A 135 17.36 -17.56 -6.38
C LYS A 135 16.05 -17.80 -5.63
N GLY A 136 15.98 -18.81 -4.77
CA GLY A 136 14.75 -19.21 -4.07
C GLY A 136 14.22 -18.12 -3.15
N ILE A 137 12.89 -17.94 -3.18
CA ILE A 137 12.15 -17.07 -2.28
C ILE A 137 10.99 -17.86 -1.71
N ILE A 138 10.80 -17.81 -0.41
CA ILE A 138 9.69 -18.44 0.28
C ILE A 138 8.68 -17.36 0.66
N CYS A 139 7.42 -17.58 0.33
CA CYS A 139 6.28 -16.75 0.70
C CYS A 139 5.24 -17.58 1.47
N LEU A 140 4.39 -16.92 2.21
CA LEU A 140 3.30 -17.60 2.92
C LEU A 140 2.05 -17.70 2.02
N SER A 141 1.35 -18.82 2.09
CA SER A 141 0.05 -18.97 1.44
C SER A 141 -0.96 -17.97 1.99
N GLY A 142 -1.90 -17.50 1.16
CA GLY A 142 -2.92 -16.54 1.52
C GLY A 142 -2.41 -15.11 1.73
N ASN A 143 -1.17 -14.80 1.38
CA ASN A 143 -0.59 -13.48 1.53
C ASN A 143 -1.01 -12.50 0.42
N TRP A 144 -0.72 -11.22 0.66
CA TRP A 144 -0.91 -10.14 -0.29
C TRP A 144 0.33 -9.23 -0.33
N HIS A 145 0.93 -9.09 -1.52
CA HIS A 145 2.12 -8.25 -1.71
C HIS A 145 1.93 -7.13 -2.74
N GLY A 146 0.86 -7.14 -3.52
CA GLY A 146 0.55 -6.10 -4.50
C GLY A 146 0.09 -6.63 -5.84
N ARG A 147 -0.06 -5.73 -6.82
CA ARG A 147 -0.65 -6.04 -8.14
C ARG A 147 0.31 -5.85 -9.31
N THR A 148 1.57 -5.50 -9.10
CA THR A 148 2.61 -5.52 -10.12
C THR A 148 3.13 -6.94 -10.32
N MET A 149 3.89 -7.18 -11.37
CA MET A 149 4.32 -8.53 -11.75
C MET A 149 5.05 -9.26 -10.61
N GLY A 150 6.11 -8.66 -10.05
CA GLY A 150 6.89 -9.30 -8.97
C GLY A 150 6.06 -9.44 -7.69
N ALA A 151 5.32 -8.41 -7.31
CA ALA A 151 4.46 -8.44 -6.12
C ALA A 151 3.34 -9.50 -6.26
N GLN A 152 2.76 -9.69 -7.44
CA GLN A 152 1.76 -10.73 -7.68
C GLN A 152 2.36 -12.14 -7.70
N LEU A 153 3.58 -12.30 -8.18
CA LEU A 153 4.28 -13.58 -8.11
C LEU A 153 4.57 -14.01 -6.67
N LEU A 154 4.81 -13.05 -5.78
CA LEU A 154 4.99 -13.28 -4.35
C LEU A 154 3.67 -13.49 -3.61
N SER A 155 2.55 -12.99 -4.14
CA SER A 155 1.22 -13.16 -3.58
C SER A 155 0.65 -14.54 -3.93
N ASP A 156 -0.14 -15.10 -3.00
CA ASP A 156 -0.86 -16.34 -3.24
C ASP A 156 -2.30 -16.06 -3.66
N ASN A 157 -2.47 -15.51 -4.87
CA ASN A 157 -3.77 -15.35 -5.50
C ASN A 157 -3.68 -15.75 -6.96
N GLN A 158 -4.01 -17.01 -7.22
CA GLN A 158 -3.90 -17.60 -8.55
C GLN A 158 -4.79 -16.90 -9.58
N ASP A 159 -6.01 -16.49 -9.20
CA ASP A 159 -6.92 -15.81 -10.13
C ASP A 159 -6.38 -14.47 -10.59
N GLN A 160 -5.78 -13.71 -9.70
CA GLN A 160 -5.18 -12.42 -10.05
C GLN A 160 -3.86 -12.55 -10.80
N SER A 161 -3.17 -13.67 -10.71
CA SER A 161 -1.89 -13.90 -11.38
C SER A 161 -2.00 -14.65 -12.72
N LYS A 162 -3.21 -14.96 -13.20
CA LYS A 162 -3.45 -15.67 -14.48
C LYS A 162 -2.83 -15.00 -15.70
N TRP A 163 -2.70 -13.68 -15.69
CA TRP A 163 -2.10 -12.91 -16.77
C TRP A 163 -0.59 -13.05 -16.87
N ILE A 164 0.07 -13.58 -15.82
CA ILE A 164 1.52 -13.78 -15.80
C ILE A 164 1.82 -15.13 -16.44
N THR A 165 2.26 -15.10 -17.69
CA THR A 165 2.55 -16.31 -18.48
C THR A 165 3.82 -17.02 -18.04
N ASN A 166 4.86 -16.25 -17.66
CA ASN A 166 6.15 -16.80 -17.24
C ASN A 166 6.31 -16.67 -15.72
N LYS A 167 5.76 -17.64 -14.99
CA LYS A 167 5.91 -17.69 -13.53
C LYS A 167 7.34 -18.06 -13.14
N ASP A 168 7.85 -17.40 -12.12
CA ASP A 168 9.18 -17.69 -11.57
C ASP A 168 9.15 -18.98 -10.74
N LYS A 169 9.84 -20.00 -11.23
CA LYS A 169 9.92 -21.32 -10.60
C LYS A 169 10.69 -21.34 -9.27
N ASN A 170 11.34 -20.22 -8.91
CA ASN A 170 12.09 -20.09 -7.67
C ASN A 170 11.30 -19.36 -6.57
N ILE A 171 9.99 -19.19 -6.74
CA ILE A 171 9.08 -18.67 -5.71
C ILE A 171 8.26 -19.84 -5.18
N TYR A 172 8.33 -20.06 -3.88
CA TYR A 172 7.68 -21.17 -3.17
C TYR A 172 6.69 -20.61 -2.17
N HIS A 173 5.46 -21.14 -2.18
CA HIS A 173 4.46 -20.80 -1.17
C HIS A 173 4.35 -21.94 -0.17
N ILE A 174 4.41 -21.60 1.11
CA ILE A 174 4.23 -22.53 2.22
C ILE A 174 3.07 -22.06 3.10
N ASP A 175 2.39 -22.98 3.75
CA ASP A 175 1.26 -22.64 4.59
C ASP A 175 1.68 -21.81 5.79
N PHE A 176 0.80 -20.87 6.18
CA PHE A 176 1.00 -20.11 7.40
C PHE A 176 0.87 -21.04 8.59
N PRO A 177 1.81 -21.01 9.56
CA PRO A 177 1.85 -21.96 10.67
C PRO A 177 0.79 -21.66 11.73
N TYR A 178 -0.49 -21.71 11.37
CA TYR A 178 -1.60 -21.63 12.33
C TYR A 178 -1.95 -23.02 12.86
N PRO A 179 -2.00 -23.23 14.20
CA PRO A 179 -2.30 -24.53 14.76
C PRO A 179 -3.74 -25.00 14.49
N TRP A 180 -4.63 -24.10 14.08
CA TRP A 180 -6.04 -24.39 13.78
C TRP A 180 -6.36 -24.52 12.29
N ILE A 181 -5.39 -24.28 11.39
CA ILE A 181 -5.51 -24.61 9.96
C ILE A 181 -4.97 -26.04 9.80
N LYS A 182 -5.89 -26.99 9.80
CA LYS A 182 -5.61 -28.38 9.41
C LYS A 182 -6.07 -28.60 7.99
#